data_b185bbe80fa7a5bb917a9178282719f9
#
_entry.id   b185bbe80fa7a5bb917a9178282719f9
#
_cell.length_a   1.000
_cell.length_b   1.000
_cell.length_c   1.000
_cell.angle_alpha   90.00
_cell.angle_beta   90.00
_cell.angle_gamma   90.00
#
_symmetry.space_group_name_H-M   'P 1'
#
loop_
_entity.id
_entity.type
_entity.pdbx_description
1 polymer ?
#
loop_
_entity_poly.entity_id
_entity_poly.type
_entity_poly.pdbx_seq_one_letter_code
_entity_poly.pdbx_strand_id
1 'polypeptide(L)'
;MRTPMNLAQWQSDTDMKAALTEQKIAVVGLSANPARPSHDVARVMQNLGYMIVPINPREEHVLGARSYPDLSTAVAETGQIAFVNVFRESSAVPAIAEEAVTIGARFLWLQLGVISVDVIHDAEAVVLSCIVSRCLMIEYRRCNGFD
;
A
#
# COMPACT_ATOMS: atom_id res chain seq x y z
N MET A 1 6.46 18.37 22.17
CA MET A 1 6.62 18.98 20.84
C MET A 1 7.16 17.93 19.87
N ARG A 2 6.52 17.76 18.73
CA ARG A 2 7.00 16.80 17.73
C ARG A 2 8.21 17.38 17.00
N THR A 3 9.24 16.55 16.79
CA THR A 3 10.38 16.92 15.97
C THR A 3 9.91 17.14 14.52
N PRO A 4 10.47 18.10 13.78
CA PRO A 4 10.17 18.25 12.36
C PRO A 4 10.37 16.91 11.64
N MET A 5 9.39 16.55 10.79
CA MET A 5 9.44 15.27 10.09
C MET A 5 10.52 15.27 9.02
N ASN A 6 11.41 14.31 9.08
CA ASN A 6 12.34 14.05 8.00
C ASN A 6 11.80 12.86 7.17
N LEU A 7 11.16 13.16 6.04
CA LEU A 7 10.58 12.15 5.17
C LEU A 7 11.61 11.14 4.65
N ALA A 8 12.89 11.52 4.59
CA ALA A 8 13.93 10.61 4.15
C ALA A 8 14.07 9.38 5.05
N GLN A 9 13.74 9.50 6.33
CA GLN A 9 13.77 8.38 7.28
C GLN A 9 12.75 7.29 6.94
N TRP A 10 11.65 7.68 6.30
CA TRP A 10 10.51 6.80 5.99
C TRP A 10 10.54 6.28 4.56
N GLN A 11 11.62 6.57 3.84
CA GLN A 11 11.77 6.21 2.45
C GLN A 11 13.05 5.42 2.21
N SER A 12 13.42 4.58 3.20
CA SER A 12 14.64 3.80 3.11
C SER A 12 14.54 2.73 2.02
N ASP A 13 15.62 2.57 1.26
CA ASP A 13 15.70 1.53 0.23
C ASP A 13 15.56 0.14 0.83
N THR A 14 16.07 -0.06 2.04
CA THR A 14 15.95 -1.34 2.75
C THR A 14 14.49 -1.71 2.98
N ASP A 15 13.68 -0.77 3.48
CA ASP A 15 12.25 -1.01 3.73
C ASP A 15 11.48 -1.20 2.43
N MET A 16 11.78 -0.40 1.40
CA MET A 16 11.13 -0.55 0.09
C MET A 16 11.45 -1.89 -0.55
N LYS A 17 12.69 -2.33 -0.50
CA LYS A 17 13.09 -3.64 -1.03
C LYS A 17 12.45 -4.77 -0.25
N ALA A 18 12.38 -4.66 1.08
CA ALA A 18 11.72 -5.66 1.91
C ALA A 18 10.23 -5.77 1.58
N ALA A 19 9.53 -4.64 1.42
CA ALA A 19 8.13 -4.63 1.01
C ALA A 19 7.95 -5.30 -0.36
N LEU A 20 8.80 -4.98 -1.33
CA LEU A 20 8.72 -5.48 -2.69
C LEU A 20 9.03 -6.98 -2.81
N THR A 21 9.55 -7.63 -1.78
CA THR A 21 9.70 -9.09 -1.75
C THR A 21 8.39 -9.80 -1.40
N GLU A 22 7.42 -9.10 -0.82
CA GLU A 22 6.10 -9.66 -0.55
C GLU A 22 5.33 -9.82 -1.86
N GLN A 23 4.87 -11.04 -2.14
CA GLN A 23 4.21 -11.36 -3.41
C GLN A 23 2.74 -10.93 -3.45
N LYS A 24 2.15 -10.65 -2.31
CA LYS A 24 0.73 -10.32 -2.18
C LYS A 24 0.59 -8.87 -1.73
N ILE A 25 -0.12 -8.07 -2.53
CA ILE A 25 -0.32 -6.65 -2.27
C ILE A 25 -1.81 -6.35 -2.20
N ALA A 26 -2.28 -5.85 -1.05
CA ALA A 26 -3.62 -5.29 -0.95
C ALA A 26 -3.56 -3.84 -1.42
N VAL A 27 -4.37 -3.48 -2.40
CA VAL A 27 -4.39 -2.13 -2.97
C VAL A 27 -5.70 -1.44 -2.57
N VAL A 28 -5.60 -0.55 -1.58
CA VAL A 28 -6.75 0.19 -1.05
C VAL A 28 -7.08 1.36 -1.97
N GLY A 29 -8.31 1.42 -2.45
CA GLY A 29 -8.74 2.44 -3.39
C GLY A 29 -8.47 2.08 -4.85
N LEU A 30 -8.22 0.81 -5.15
CA LEU A 30 -8.01 0.35 -6.51
C LEU A 30 -9.27 0.54 -7.35
N SER A 31 -9.17 1.37 -8.40
CA SER A 31 -10.27 1.67 -9.29
C SER A 31 -10.38 0.64 -10.42
N ALA A 32 -11.60 0.31 -10.82
CA ALA A 32 -11.86 -0.49 -12.02
C ALA A 32 -11.68 0.33 -13.31
N ASN A 33 -11.55 1.65 -13.20
CA ASN A 33 -11.38 2.53 -14.37
C ASN A 33 -9.92 2.53 -14.81
N PRO A 34 -9.60 2.04 -16.03
CA PRO A 34 -8.22 1.98 -16.53
C PRO A 34 -7.54 3.35 -16.66
N ALA A 35 -8.30 4.44 -16.68
CA ALA A 35 -7.75 5.79 -16.74
C ALA A 35 -7.21 6.28 -15.39
N ARG A 36 -7.50 5.57 -14.30
CA ARG A 36 -7.03 5.97 -12.98
C ARG A 36 -5.63 5.43 -12.69
N PRO A 37 -4.76 6.23 -12.03
CA PRO A 37 -3.40 5.79 -11.68
C PRO A 37 -3.36 4.48 -10.88
N SER A 38 -4.30 4.27 -9.95
CA SER A 38 -4.35 3.05 -9.16
C SER A 38 -4.48 1.80 -10.02
N HIS A 39 -5.32 1.86 -11.06
CA HIS A 39 -5.51 0.75 -11.98
C HIS A 39 -4.24 0.48 -12.79
N ASP A 40 -3.61 1.53 -13.31
CA ASP A 40 -2.41 1.39 -14.12
C ASP A 40 -1.25 0.79 -13.33
N VAL A 41 -0.98 1.30 -12.13
CA VAL A 41 0.09 0.80 -11.27
C VAL A 41 -0.18 -0.66 -10.86
N ALA A 42 -1.39 -0.96 -10.41
CA ALA A 42 -1.75 -2.33 -10.00
C ALA A 42 -1.65 -3.32 -11.16
N ARG A 43 -2.06 -2.92 -12.36
CA ARG A 43 -1.94 -3.75 -13.56
C ARG A 43 -0.48 -4.06 -13.87
N VAL A 44 0.40 -3.07 -13.79
CA VAL A 44 1.85 -3.28 -14.01
C VAL A 44 2.40 -4.25 -12.95
N MET A 45 2.07 -4.06 -11.69
CA MET A 45 2.54 -4.95 -10.63
C MET A 45 2.01 -6.37 -10.80
N GLN A 46 0.75 -6.52 -11.20
CA GLN A 46 0.17 -7.84 -11.50
C GLN A 46 0.93 -8.53 -12.64
N ASN A 47 1.26 -7.79 -13.69
CA ASN A 47 2.03 -8.33 -14.82
C ASN A 47 3.46 -8.72 -14.42
N LEU A 48 3.99 -8.13 -13.36
CA LEU A 48 5.30 -8.50 -12.81
C LEU A 48 5.24 -9.74 -11.90
N GLY A 49 4.06 -10.31 -11.68
CA GLY A 49 3.87 -11.53 -10.91
C GLY A 49 3.31 -11.34 -9.50
N TYR A 50 2.98 -10.12 -9.12
CA TYR A 50 2.36 -9.88 -7.81
C TYR A 50 0.90 -10.31 -7.80
N MET A 51 0.47 -10.88 -6.67
CA MET A 51 -0.95 -11.15 -6.40
C MET A 51 -1.59 -9.86 -5.90
N ILE A 52 -2.44 -9.26 -6.70
CA ILE A 52 -3.15 -8.03 -6.34
C ILE A 52 -4.47 -8.39 -5.67
N VAL A 53 -4.71 -7.84 -4.49
CA VAL A 53 -5.96 -7.95 -3.75
C VAL A 53 -6.63 -6.58 -3.73
N PRO A 54 -7.65 -6.36 -4.57
CA PRO A 54 -8.33 -5.07 -4.61
C PRO A 54 -9.13 -4.83 -3.33
N ILE A 55 -9.01 -3.64 -2.75
CA ILE A 55 -9.82 -3.23 -1.60
C ILE A 55 -10.62 -2.00 -2.03
N ASN A 56 -11.87 -2.21 -2.40
CA ASN A 56 -12.76 -1.15 -2.85
C ASN A 56 -14.21 -1.62 -2.66
N PRO A 57 -14.99 -0.98 -1.76
CA PRO A 57 -16.37 -1.40 -1.48
C PRO A 57 -17.34 -1.20 -2.65
N ARG A 58 -16.93 -0.42 -3.67
CA ARG A 58 -17.77 -0.11 -4.84
C ARG A 58 -17.60 -1.09 -5.98
N GLU A 59 -16.62 -2.01 -5.89
CA GLU A 59 -16.29 -2.92 -6.97
C GLU A 59 -16.47 -4.38 -6.54
N GLU A 60 -16.91 -5.24 -7.45
CA GLU A 60 -16.93 -6.69 -7.23
C GLU A 60 -15.62 -7.34 -7.68
N HIS A 61 -15.10 -6.91 -8.82
CA HIS A 61 -13.86 -7.42 -9.41
C HIS A 61 -13.07 -6.28 -10.03
N VAL A 62 -11.75 -6.33 -9.89
CA VAL A 62 -10.82 -5.43 -10.55
C VAL A 62 -9.64 -6.24 -11.03
N LEU A 63 -9.21 -6.06 -12.28
CA LEU A 63 -8.08 -6.78 -12.89
C LEU A 63 -8.23 -8.30 -12.78
N GLY A 64 -9.47 -8.79 -12.90
CA GLY A 64 -9.76 -10.23 -12.82
C GLY A 64 -9.75 -10.80 -11.40
N ALA A 65 -9.50 -10.00 -10.40
CA ALA A 65 -9.47 -10.42 -9.00
C ALA A 65 -10.70 -9.91 -8.26
N ARG A 66 -11.20 -10.70 -7.32
CA ARG A 66 -12.32 -10.28 -6.46
C ARG A 66 -11.90 -9.11 -5.60
N SER A 67 -12.74 -8.07 -5.52
CA SER A 67 -12.55 -6.93 -4.65
C SER A 67 -13.25 -7.14 -3.30
N TYR A 68 -12.66 -6.60 -2.25
CA TYR A 68 -13.19 -6.68 -0.89
C TYR A 68 -13.48 -5.29 -0.35
N PRO A 69 -14.48 -5.14 0.55
CA PRO A 69 -14.85 -3.83 1.07
C PRO A 69 -13.81 -3.25 2.02
N ASP A 70 -13.03 -4.09 2.68
CA ASP A 70 -12.02 -3.70 3.66
C ASP A 70 -10.92 -4.75 3.78
N LEU A 71 -9.85 -4.40 4.50
CA LEU A 71 -8.71 -5.29 4.69
C LEU A 71 -9.07 -6.52 5.54
N SER A 72 -9.90 -6.35 6.55
CA SER A 72 -10.27 -7.45 7.44
C SER A 72 -11.02 -8.55 6.70
N THR A 73 -11.96 -8.18 5.82
CA THR A 73 -12.68 -9.12 4.97
C THR A 73 -11.72 -9.82 4.01
N ALA A 74 -10.81 -9.08 3.40
CA ALA A 74 -9.83 -9.64 2.47
C ALA A 74 -8.94 -10.68 3.15
N VAL A 75 -8.48 -10.43 4.38
CA VAL A 75 -7.67 -11.38 5.14
C VAL A 75 -8.48 -12.63 5.49
N ALA A 76 -9.74 -12.47 5.88
CA ALA A 76 -10.62 -13.61 6.20
C ALA A 76 -10.80 -14.53 5.00
N GLU A 77 -10.86 -13.97 3.79
CA GLU A 77 -11.11 -14.72 2.56
C GLU A 77 -9.83 -15.21 1.87
N THR A 78 -8.74 -14.46 1.94
CA THR A 78 -7.53 -14.75 1.16
C THR A 78 -6.31 -15.11 2.00
N GLY A 79 -6.39 -14.99 3.33
CA GLY A 79 -5.25 -15.23 4.21
C GLY A 79 -4.47 -13.95 4.49
N GLN A 80 -3.36 -14.08 5.18
CA GLN A 80 -2.57 -12.98 5.67
C GLN A 80 -2.10 -12.03 4.57
N ILE A 81 -2.16 -10.73 4.85
CA ILE A 81 -1.68 -9.66 3.99
C ILE A 81 -0.62 -8.89 4.76
N ALA A 82 0.62 -8.92 4.28
CA ALA A 82 1.74 -8.20 4.89
C ALA A 82 1.96 -6.82 4.28
N PHE A 83 1.53 -6.61 3.04
CA PHE A 83 1.83 -5.42 2.25
C PHE A 83 0.54 -4.72 1.82
N VAL A 84 0.32 -3.50 2.33
CA VAL A 84 -0.84 -2.67 2.01
C VAL A 84 -0.38 -1.41 1.27
N ASN A 85 -0.88 -1.23 0.04
CA ASN A 85 -0.62 -0.05 -0.80
C ASN A 85 -1.88 0.83 -0.84
N VAL A 86 -1.74 2.14 -0.65
CA VAL A 86 -2.87 3.05 -0.47
C VAL A 86 -2.93 4.09 -1.59
N PHE A 87 -4.07 4.09 -2.32
CA PHE A 87 -4.45 5.09 -3.32
C PHE A 87 -5.69 5.86 -2.86
N ARG A 88 -5.70 6.32 -1.64
CA ARG A 88 -6.79 7.11 -1.09
C ARG A 88 -6.28 8.49 -0.72
N GLU A 89 -7.19 9.45 -0.54
CA GLU A 89 -6.85 10.78 -0.02
C GLU A 89 -6.17 10.66 1.35
N SER A 90 -5.28 11.60 1.65
CA SER A 90 -4.47 11.58 2.88
C SER A 90 -5.34 11.52 4.14
N SER A 91 -6.53 12.13 4.13
CA SER A 91 -7.47 12.09 5.26
C SER A 91 -8.02 10.70 5.57
N ALA A 92 -7.99 9.78 4.61
CA ALA A 92 -8.43 8.40 4.81
C ALA A 92 -7.36 7.50 5.43
N VAL A 93 -6.10 7.94 5.44
CA VAL A 93 -4.96 7.10 5.84
C VAL A 93 -5.01 6.66 7.30
N PRO A 94 -5.40 7.49 8.30
CA PRO A 94 -5.41 7.04 9.69
C PRO A 94 -6.27 5.79 9.93
N ALA A 95 -7.48 5.74 9.37
CA ALA A 95 -8.35 4.57 9.52
C ALA A 95 -7.78 3.34 8.81
N ILE A 96 -7.19 3.52 7.64
CA ILE A 96 -6.56 2.44 6.88
C ILE A 96 -5.35 1.89 7.64
N ALA A 97 -4.52 2.76 8.21
CA ALA A 97 -3.36 2.35 8.99
C ALA A 97 -3.77 1.57 10.24
N GLU A 98 -4.81 1.99 10.91
CA GLU A 98 -5.36 1.28 12.07
C GLU A 98 -5.81 -0.13 11.68
N GLU A 99 -6.51 -0.26 10.56
CA GLU A 99 -6.92 -1.56 10.06
C GLU A 99 -5.71 -2.42 9.64
N ALA A 100 -4.70 -1.81 9.01
CA ALA A 100 -3.47 -2.51 8.64
C ALA A 100 -2.75 -3.09 9.86
N VAL A 101 -2.68 -2.33 10.95
CA VAL A 101 -2.11 -2.82 12.22
C VAL A 101 -2.96 -4.00 12.76
N THR A 102 -4.27 -3.86 12.73
CA THR A 102 -5.19 -4.90 13.24
C THR A 102 -5.02 -6.22 12.52
N ILE A 103 -4.80 -6.21 11.20
CA ILE A 103 -4.61 -7.44 10.41
C ILE A 103 -3.18 -7.98 10.46
N GLY A 104 -2.26 -7.30 11.15
CA GLY A 104 -0.87 -7.73 11.26
C GLY A 104 -0.02 -7.40 10.04
N ALA A 105 -0.38 -6.39 9.25
CA ALA A 105 0.43 -5.96 8.12
C ALA A 105 1.79 -5.43 8.60
N ARG A 106 2.81 -5.63 7.79
CA ARG A 106 4.18 -5.18 8.09
C ARG A 106 4.55 -3.92 7.35
N PHE A 107 3.94 -3.68 6.17
CA PHE A 107 4.25 -2.56 5.30
C PHE A 107 3.00 -1.80 4.92
N LEU A 108 3.04 -0.49 5.10
CA LEU A 108 2.01 0.43 4.64
C LEU A 108 2.67 1.39 3.64
N TRP A 109 2.31 1.26 2.37
CA TRP A 109 2.91 2.04 1.29
C TRP A 109 1.92 3.06 0.78
N LEU A 110 2.19 4.33 1.08
CA LEU A 110 1.36 5.44 0.64
C LEU A 110 1.86 5.92 -0.73
N GLN A 111 0.97 5.92 -1.70
CA GLN A 111 1.26 6.29 -3.08
C GLN A 111 1.63 7.78 -3.17
N LEU A 112 2.18 8.22 -4.34
CA LEU A 112 2.56 9.61 -4.58
C LEU A 112 1.44 10.58 -4.16
N GLY A 113 1.79 11.57 -3.36
CA GLY A 113 0.87 12.58 -2.88
C GLY A 113 0.06 12.19 -1.65
N VAL A 114 0.16 10.93 -1.20
CA VAL A 114 -0.55 10.47 0.00
C VAL A 114 0.38 10.52 1.20
N ILE A 115 0.07 11.37 2.15
CA ILE A 115 0.89 11.61 3.35
C ILE A 115 -0.03 11.75 4.56
N SER A 116 0.33 11.12 5.67
CA SER A 116 -0.31 11.35 6.96
C SER A 116 0.75 11.44 8.06
N VAL A 117 0.95 12.65 8.58
CA VAL A 117 1.94 12.92 9.63
C VAL A 117 1.63 12.12 10.89
N ASP A 118 0.36 12.07 11.28
CA ASP A 118 -0.06 11.35 12.49
C ASP A 118 0.23 9.86 12.37
N VAL A 119 -0.05 9.26 11.22
CA VAL A 119 0.21 7.84 10.98
C VAL A 119 1.70 7.54 11.00
N ILE A 120 2.52 8.40 10.42
CA ILE A 120 3.98 8.22 10.41
C ILE A 120 4.51 8.21 11.84
N HIS A 121 4.07 9.15 12.69
CA HIS A 121 4.52 9.18 14.08
C HIS A 121 4.01 7.98 14.88
N ASP A 122 2.75 7.57 14.65
CA ASP A 122 2.17 6.42 15.34
C ASP A 122 2.81 5.10 14.90
N ALA A 123 3.27 4.99 13.64
CA ALA A 123 3.95 3.81 13.13
C ALA A 123 5.27 3.52 13.85
N GLU A 124 5.91 4.53 14.44
CA GLU A 124 7.11 4.32 15.27
C GLU A 124 6.82 3.47 16.51
N ALA A 125 5.60 3.52 17.03
CA ALA A 125 5.20 2.80 18.23
C ALA A 125 4.76 1.35 17.96
N VAL A 126 4.59 0.96 16.69
CA VAL A 126 4.13 -0.36 16.28
C VAL A 126 5.04 -0.92 15.18
N VAL A 127 4.95 -2.24 14.94
CA VAL A 127 5.76 -2.91 13.91
C VAL A 127 5.09 -2.73 12.54
N LEU A 128 5.10 -1.50 12.04
CA LEU A 128 4.55 -1.16 10.73
C LEU A 128 5.54 -0.24 10.01
N SER A 129 6.17 -0.74 8.97
CA SER A 129 7.07 0.06 8.13
C SER A 129 6.25 0.87 7.14
N CYS A 130 6.35 2.19 7.23
CA CYS A 130 5.56 3.12 6.43
C CYS A 130 6.44 3.73 5.33
N ILE A 131 6.07 3.50 4.07
CA ILE A 131 6.69 4.17 2.92
C ILE A 131 5.71 5.27 2.48
N VAL A 132 6.21 6.49 2.28
CA VAL A 132 5.36 7.67 2.15
C VAL A 132 5.61 8.37 0.82
N SER A 133 4.52 8.66 0.09
CA SER A 133 4.54 9.43 -1.15
C SER A 133 5.54 8.89 -2.18
N ARG A 134 5.44 7.57 -2.46
CA ARG A 134 6.26 6.90 -3.49
C ARG A 134 5.37 6.11 -4.43
N CYS A 135 5.72 6.11 -5.72
CA CYS A 135 5.04 5.27 -6.70
C CYS A 135 5.62 3.86 -6.69
N LEU A 136 4.76 2.87 -6.43
CA LEU A 136 5.14 1.46 -6.35
C LEU A 136 5.86 0.98 -7.62
N MET A 137 5.33 1.34 -8.79
CA MET A 137 5.90 0.97 -10.08
C MET A 137 7.28 1.59 -10.29
N ILE A 138 7.44 2.88 -9.95
CA ILE A 138 8.72 3.59 -10.11
C ILE A 138 9.77 2.99 -9.18
N GLU A 139 9.40 2.75 -7.91
CA GLU A 139 10.35 2.21 -6.93
C GLU A 139 10.72 0.76 -7.22
N TYR A 140 9.78 -0.05 -7.75
CA TYR A 140 10.10 -1.39 -8.21
C TYR A 140 11.20 -1.36 -9.26
N ARG A 141 11.04 -0.51 -10.28
CA ARG A 141 12.03 -0.39 -11.36
C ARG A 141 13.39 0.07 -10.84
N ARG A 142 13.38 1.07 -9.97
CA ARG A 142 14.61 1.61 -9.38
C ARG A 142 15.33 0.55 -8.55
N CYS A 143 14.61 -0.17 -7.69
CA CYS A 143 15.20 -1.20 -6.82
C CYS A 143 15.70 -2.43 -7.58
N ASN A 144 15.19 -2.68 -8.79
CA ASN A 144 15.57 -3.82 -9.61
C ASN A 144 16.46 -3.43 -10.80
N GLY A 145 17.00 -2.21 -10.81
CA GLY A 145 17.93 -1.77 -11.82
C GLY A 145 17.32 -1.38 -13.18
N PHE A 146 16.02 -1.15 -13.22
CA PHE A 146 15.34 -0.64 -14.41
C PHE A 146 15.20 0.88 -14.30
N ASP A 147 15.86 1.60 -15.12
CA ASP A 147 15.79 3.06 -15.14
C ASP A 147 14.72 3.60 -16.09
#